data_bf0c428e9c301296d7a9e017fbd04d0d
#
_entry.id   bf0c428e9c301296d7a9e017fbd04d0d
#
_cell.length_a   1.000
_cell.length_b   1.000
_cell.length_c   1.000
_cell.angle_alpha   90.00
_cell.angle_beta   90.00
_cell.angle_gamma   90.00
#
_symmetry.space_group_name_H-M   'P 1'
#
loop_
_entity.id
_entity.type
_entity.pdbx_description
1 polymer ?
#
loop_
_entity_poly.entity_id
_entity_poly.type
_entity_poly.pdbx_seq_one_letter_code
_entity_poly.pdbx_strand_id
1 'polypeptide(L)' 'MQSLIAKLYKELVEQQKYLKREDVRNAKKSNQVLLRLVTLLEREIEKNEKTSK' A
#
# COMPACT_ATOMS: atom_id res chain seq x y z
N MET A 1 -8.62 -4.95 -8.42
CA MET A 1 -7.19 -5.30 -8.20
C MET A 1 -6.25 -4.21 -8.71
N GLN A 2 -6.40 -3.76 -9.96
CA GLN A 2 -5.55 -2.72 -10.52
C GLN A 2 -5.63 -1.41 -9.74
N SER A 3 -6.83 -1.02 -9.30
CA SER A 3 -6.98 0.21 -8.55
C SER A 3 -6.28 0.16 -7.20
N LEU A 4 -6.22 -1.01 -6.58
CA LEU A 4 -5.54 -1.20 -5.31
C LEU A 4 -4.02 -1.11 -5.49
N ILE A 5 -3.50 -1.71 -6.56
CA ILE A 5 -2.08 -1.65 -6.88
C ILE A 5 -1.68 -0.21 -7.21
N ALA A 6 -2.52 0.51 -7.93
CA ALA A 6 -2.27 1.91 -8.26
C ALA A 6 -2.20 2.77 -7.02
N LYS A 7 -3.09 2.56 -6.06
CA LYS A 7 -3.08 3.27 -4.78
C LYS A 7 -1.82 2.96 -3.99
N LEU A 8 -1.43 1.70 -3.97
CA LEU A 8 -0.21 1.27 -3.29
C LEU A 8 1.01 1.95 -3.88
N TYR A 9 1.11 1.97 -5.20
CA TYR A 9 2.22 2.59 -5.89
C TYR A 9 2.30 4.09 -5.59
N LYS A 10 1.15 4.76 -5.66
CA LYS A 10 1.06 6.20 -5.39
C LYS A 10 1.53 6.50 -3.97
N GLU A 11 1.11 5.70 -3.00
CA GLU A 11 1.48 5.90 -1.61
C GLU A 11 2.98 5.67 -1.38
N LEU A 12 3.57 4.71 -2.10
CA LEU A 12 5.02 4.48 -2.04
C LEU A 12 5.80 5.69 -2.54
N VAL A 13 5.34 6.28 -3.64
CA VAL A 13 5.98 7.48 -4.19
C VAL A 13 5.88 8.65 -3.20
N GLU A 14 4.73 8.81 -2.57
CA GLU A 14 4.51 9.84 -1.56
C GLU A 14 5.44 9.64 -0.36
N GLN A 15 5.57 8.40 0.10
CA GLN A 15 6.45 8.08 1.21
C GLN A 15 7.90 8.44 0.91
N GLN A 16 8.36 8.16 -0.30
CA GLN A 16 9.71 8.52 -0.72
C GLN A 16 9.94 10.02 -0.65
N LYS A 17 8.95 10.81 -1.06
CA LYS A 17 9.03 12.27 -0.99
C LYS A 17 9.17 12.75 0.45
N TYR A 18 8.39 12.18 1.35
CA TYR A 18 8.46 12.56 2.76
C TYR A 18 9.81 12.21 3.36
N LEU A 19 10.34 11.04 3.02
CA LEU A 19 11.64 10.61 3.53
C LEU A 19 12.78 11.50 3.02
N LYS A 20 12.71 11.93 1.76
CA LYS A 20 13.71 12.84 1.19
C LYS A 20 13.70 14.18 1.90
N ARG A 21 12.55 14.64 2.36
CA ARG A 21 12.40 15.89 3.10
C ARG A 21 12.63 15.72 4.59
N GLU A 22 12.94 14.51 5.03
CA GLU A 22 13.08 14.16 6.43
C GLU A 22 11.80 14.42 7.23
N ASP A 23 10.67 14.33 6.55
CA ASP A 23 9.35 14.48 7.17
C ASP A 23 8.89 13.15 7.74
N VAL A 24 9.44 12.80 8.89
CA VAL A 24 9.21 11.51 9.53
C VAL A 24 7.75 11.30 9.90
N ARG A 25 7.08 12.36 10.36
CA ARG A 25 5.69 12.27 10.79
C ARG A 25 4.78 11.82 9.64
N ASN A 26 4.90 12.47 8.49
CA ASN A 26 4.09 12.11 7.33
C ASN A 26 4.53 10.78 6.73
N ALA A 27 5.81 10.46 6.80
CA ALA A 27 6.30 9.16 6.35
C ALA A 27 5.69 8.02 7.17
N LYS A 28 5.54 8.21 8.48
CA LYS A 28 4.90 7.22 9.35
C LYS A 28 3.43 7.02 8.99
N LYS A 29 2.72 8.12 8.72
CA LYS A 29 1.31 8.05 8.32
C LYS A 29 1.17 7.30 6.99
N SER A 30 2.04 7.60 6.05
CA SER A 30 2.06 6.92 4.75
C SER A 30 2.33 5.43 4.92
N ASN A 31 3.24 5.08 5.81
CA ASN A 31 3.56 3.69 6.09
C ASN A 31 2.34 2.93 6.65
N GLN A 32 1.56 3.57 7.51
CA GLN A 32 0.34 2.95 8.04
C GLN A 32 -0.69 2.69 6.94
N VAL A 33 -0.82 3.63 6.01
CA VAL A 33 -1.72 3.46 4.86
C VAL A 33 -1.24 2.31 3.98
N LEU A 34 0.07 2.23 3.75
CA LEU A 34 0.66 1.14 2.96
C LEU A 34 0.38 -0.23 3.58
N LEU A 35 0.54 -0.34 4.89
CA LEU A 35 0.28 -1.60 5.60
C LEU A 35 -1.19 -2.02 5.43
N ARG A 36 -2.10 -1.06 5.50
CA ARG A 36 -3.51 -1.33 5.30
C ARG A 36 -3.81 -1.80 3.87
N LEU A 37 -3.19 -1.14 2.89
CA LEU A 37 -3.36 -1.50 1.48
C LEU A 37 -2.79 -2.89 1.20
N VAL A 38 -1.65 -3.22 1.78
CA VAL A 38 -1.04 -4.54 1.63
C VAL A 38 -1.96 -5.62 2.22
N THR A 39 -2.55 -5.36 3.37
CA THR A 39 -3.48 -6.29 3.99
C THR A 39 -4.69 -6.56 3.09
N LEU A 40 -5.23 -5.50 2.48
CA LEU A 40 -6.34 -5.65 1.55
C LEU A 40 -5.94 -6.45 0.31
N LEU A 41 -4.73 -6.21 -0.18
CA LEU A 41 -4.21 -6.93 -1.33
C LEU A 41 -4.05 -8.42 -1.02
N GLU A 42 -3.53 -8.74 0.17
CA GLU A 42 -3.39 -10.13 0.60
C GLU A 42 -4.74 -10.84 0.63
N ARG A 43 -5.77 -10.18 1.14
CA ARG A 43 -7.11 -10.74 1.19
C ARG A 43 -7.65 -11.03 -0.21
N GLU A 44 -7.38 -10.12 -1.16
CA GLU A 44 -7.82 -10.31 -2.54
C GLU A 44 -7.09 -11.49 -3.19
N ILE A 45 -5.81 -11.63 -2.93
CA ILE A 45 -5.03 -12.76 -3.44
C ILE A 45 -5.57 -14.08 -2.89
N GLU A 46 -5.79 -14.16 -1.59
CA GLU A 46 -6.34 -15.35 -0.94
C GLU A 46 -7.70 -15.72 -1.52
N LYS A 47 -8.53 -14.72 -1.72
CA LYS A 47 -9.87 -14.91 -2.28
C LYS A 47 -9.80 -15.49 -3.68
N ASN A 48 -8.90 -14.96 -4.50
CA ASN A 48 -8.71 -15.44 -5.86
C ASN A 48 -8.16 -16.86 -5.91
N GLU A 49 -7.25 -17.19 -5.00
CA GLU A 49 -6.71 -18.55 -4.91
C GLU A 49 -7.80 -19.55 -4.59
N LYS A 50 -8.68 -19.22 -3.64
CA LYS A 50 -9.79 -20.09 -3.27
C LYS A 50 -10.77 -20.26 -4.42
N THR A 51 -10.98 -19.22 -5.20
CA THR A 51 -11.92 -19.24 -6.30
C THR A 51 -11.39 -20.03 -7.49
N SER A 52 -10.09 -20.04 -7.70
CA SER A 52 -9.47 -20.71 -8.83
C SER A 52 -9.39 -22.24 -8.64
N LYS A 53 -9.72 -22.71 -7.49
CA LYS A 53 -9.79 -24.13 -7.22
C LYS A 53 -11.23 -24.64 -7.34
#